data_feaf4b0bd95a4557e6e0c9658c3d69ba
#
_entry.id   feaf4b0bd95a4557e6e0c9658c3d69ba
#
_cell.length_a   1.000
_cell.length_b   1.000
_cell.length_c   1.000
_cell.angle_alpha   90.00
_cell.angle_beta   90.00
_cell.angle_gamma   90.00
#
_symmetry.space_group_name_H-M   'P 1'
#
loop_
_entity.id
_entity.type
_entity.pdbx_description
1 polymer ?
#
loop_
_entity_poly.entity_id
_entity_poly.type
_entity_poly.pdbx_seq_one_letter_code
_entity_poly.pdbx_strand_id
1 'polypeptide(L)' 'MKYYIIVYKNTHDAMEAEKNLNREKIMFRVMPTPTSITQSCGMCTRVEDEEVLNSIIQTKLVNYKNVYLKDEEGFKLIK' A
#
# COMPACT_ATOMS: atom_id res chain seq x y z
N MET A 1 -13.94 10.67 -0.23
CA MET A 1 -12.57 10.64 -0.66
C MET A 1 -12.03 9.23 -0.67
N LYS A 2 -11.40 8.83 -1.75
CA LYS A 2 -10.90 7.46 -1.90
C LYS A 2 -9.38 7.43 -1.95
N TYR A 3 -8.81 6.41 -1.36
CA TYR A 3 -7.40 6.11 -1.54
C TYR A 3 -7.17 4.62 -1.32
N TYR A 4 -5.98 4.16 -1.64
CA TYR A 4 -5.63 2.75 -1.52
C TYR A 4 -4.51 2.60 -0.53
N ILE A 5 -4.49 1.48 0.19
CA ILE A 5 -3.35 1.15 1.02
C ILE A 5 -2.81 -0.22 0.66
N ILE A 6 -1.49 -0.31 0.64
CA ILE A 6 -0.78 -1.54 0.37
C ILE A 6 -0.19 -2.00 1.70
N VAL A 7 -0.62 -3.18 2.15
CA VAL A 7 -0.21 -3.74 3.43
C VAL A 7 0.83 -4.83 3.18
N TYR A 8 1.86 -4.87 4.02
CA TYR A 8 2.98 -5.79 3.86
C TYR A 8 3.01 -6.85 4.95
N LYS A 9 3.68 -7.97 4.67
CA LYS A 9 3.83 -9.05 5.61
C LYS A 9 4.74 -8.70 6.78
N ASN A 10 5.76 -7.89 6.53
CA ASN A 10 6.76 -7.56 7.52
C ASN A 10 7.41 -6.22 7.19
N THR A 11 8.22 -5.74 8.13
CA THR A 11 8.89 -4.45 7.98
C THR A 11 9.89 -4.44 6.83
N HIS A 12 10.56 -5.56 6.61
CA HIS A 12 11.52 -5.65 5.52
C HIS A 12 10.86 -5.39 4.16
N ASP A 13 9.71 -6.01 3.90
CA ASP A 13 8.99 -5.82 2.66
C ASP A 13 8.49 -4.38 2.52
N ALA A 14 8.08 -3.77 3.63
CA ALA A 14 7.64 -2.37 3.63
C ALA A 14 8.79 -1.43 3.26
N MET A 15 9.97 -1.65 3.82
CA MET A 15 11.14 -0.83 3.52
C MET A 15 11.61 -1.00 2.09
N GLU A 16 11.59 -2.23 1.60
CA GLU A 16 11.93 -2.54 0.22
C GLU A 16 10.99 -1.83 -0.74
N ALA A 17 9.70 -1.84 -0.42
CA ALA A 17 8.67 -1.16 -1.21
C ALA A 17 8.94 0.34 -1.28
N GLU A 18 9.21 0.97 -0.14
CA GLU A 18 9.50 2.39 -0.10
C GLU A 18 10.69 2.74 -0.98
N LYS A 19 11.75 1.94 -0.89
CA LYS A 19 12.95 2.14 -1.68
C LYS A 19 12.64 2.04 -3.18
N ASN A 20 11.90 1.02 -3.58
CA ASN A 20 11.57 0.81 -4.99
C ASN A 20 10.66 1.90 -5.53
N LEU A 21 9.67 2.33 -4.75
CA LEU A 21 8.76 3.38 -5.17
C LEU A 21 9.47 4.73 -5.30
N ASN A 22 10.40 5.02 -4.39
CA ASN A 22 11.22 6.23 -4.50
C ASN A 22 12.11 6.20 -5.73
N ARG A 23 12.71 5.05 -6.02
CA ARG A 23 13.57 4.90 -7.19
C ARG A 23 12.81 5.18 -8.49
N GLU A 24 11.55 4.75 -8.54
CA GLU A 24 10.70 4.94 -9.71
C GLU A 24 9.97 6.28 -9.69
N LYS A 25 10.23 7.11 -8.69
CA LYS A 25 9.63 8.46 -8.54
C LYS A 25 8.11 8.41 -8.49
N ILE A 26 7.56 7.39 -7.86
CA ILE A 26 6.13 7.22 -7.70
C ILE A 26 5.66 8.01 -6.47
N MET A 27 4.53 8.71 -6.60
CA MET A 27 3.94 9.44 -5.49
C MET A 27 3.26 8.47 -4.53
N PHE A 28 3.68 8.48 -3.28
CA PHE A 28 3.09 7.63 -2.23
C PHE A 28 3.34 8.25 -0.86
N ARG A 29 2.66 7.71 0.14
CA ARG A 29 2.91 8.09 1.52
C ARG A 29 3.02 6.85 2.37
N VAL A 30 3.92 6.87 3.34
CA VAL A 30 4.01 5.82 4.36
C VAL A 30 3.16 6.25 5.53
N MET A 31 2.35 5.33 6.05
CA MET A 31 1.49 5.64 7.19
C MET A 31 1.36 4.42 8.10
N PRO A 32 0.94 4.62 9.35
CA PRO A 32 0.69 3.48 10.22
C PRO A 32 -0.46 2.64 9.67
N THR A 33 -0.35 1.32 9.77
CA THR A 33 -1.44 0.45 9.34
C THR A 33 -2.65 0.64 10.26
N PRO A 34 -3.83 0.89 9.71
CA PRO A 34 -5.03 1.08 10.53
C PRO A 34 -5.34 -0.13 11.40
N THR A 35 -5.82 0.13 12.62
CA THR A 35 -6.11 -0.95 13.57
C THR A 35 -7.26 -1.84 13.13
N SER A 36 -8.11 -1.36 12.24
CA SER A 36 -9.21 -2.16 11.70
C SER A 36 -8.74 -3.22 10.70
N ILE A 37 -7.48 -3.16 10.31
CA ILE A 37 -6.90 -4.14 9.39
C ILE A 37 -5.95 -5.02 10.18
N THR A 38 -5.96 -6.34 9.91
CA THR A 38 -5.04 -7.27 10.55
C THR A 38 -3.61 -6.87 10.24
N GLN A 39 -2.83 -6.60 11.28
CA GLN A 39 -1.47 -6.10 11.13
C GLN A 39 -0.45 -7.20 11.18
N SER A 40 0.29 -7.37 10.09
CA SER A 40 1.53 -8.14 10.09
C SER A 40 2.71 -7.19 10.12
N CYS A 41 2.47 -5.93 9.73
CA CYS A 41 3.48 -4.89 9.68
C CYS A 41 2.84 -3.59 10.19
N GLY A 42 3.58 -2.81 10.95
CA GLY A 42 3.08 -1.56 11.51
C GLY A 42 2.95 -0.43 10.51
N MET A 43 3.44 -0.62 9.29
CA MET A 43 3.43 0.42 8.26
C MET A 43 2.74 -0.06 7.00
N CYS A 44 2.09 0.86 6.30
CA CYS A 44 1.51 0.58 4.99
C CYS A 44 1.79 1.75 4.05
N THR A 45 1.57 1.53 2.78
CA THR A 45 1.77 2.55 1.75
C THR A 45 0.42 3.06 1.27
N ARG A 46 0.25 4.37 1.28
CA ARG A 46 -0.96 5.01 0.78
C ARG A 46 -0.71 5.51 -0.64
N VAL A 47 -1.61 5.15 -1.54
CA VAL A 47 -1.59 5.59 -2.94
C VAL A 47 -2.97 6.15 -3.25
N GLU A 48 -3.04 7.33 -3.85
CA GLU A 48 -4.33 7.98 -4.08
C GLU A 48 -4.89 7.76 -5.48
N ASP A 49 -4.04 7.36 -6.42
CA ASP A 49 -4.42 7.18 -7.81
C ASP A 49 -4.48 5.70 -8.17
N GLU A 50 -5.61 5.27 -8.70
CA GLU A 50 -5.82 3.88 -9.09
C GLU A 50 -4.86 3.43 -10.17
N GLU A 51 -4.57 4.29 -11.13
CA GLU A 51 -3.64 3.95 -12.21
C GLU A 51 -2.23 3.72 -11.67
N VAL A 52 -1.82 4.54 -10.70
CA VAL A 52 -0.53 4.36 -10.04
C VAL A 52 -0.51 3.03 -9.30
N LEU A 53 -1.57 2.71 -8.58
CA LEU A 53 -1.68 1.43 -7.88
C LEU A 53 -1.54 0.26 -8.84
N ASN A 54 -2.27 0.30 -9.95
CA ASN A 54 -2.23 -0.77 -10.94
C ASN A 54 -0.83 -0.93 -11.53
N SER A 55 -0.17 0.18 -11.80
CA SER A 55 1.21 0.16 -12.30
C SER A 55 2.15 -0.51 -11.30
N ILE A 56 2.03 -0.17 -10.03
CA ILE A 56 2.85 -0.77 -8.97
C ILE A 56 2.67 -2.28 -8.93
N ILE A 57 1.43 -2.72 -9.00
CA ILE A 57 1.11 -4.15 -8.93
C ILE A 57 1.57 -4.89 -10.17
N GLN A 58 1.32 -4.34 -11.35
CA GLN A 58 1.68 -4.98 -12.61
C GLN A 58 3.19 -5.13 -12.79
N THR A 59 3.95 -4.13 -12.36
CA THR A 59 5.40 -4.16 -12.48
C THR A 59 6.08 -4.88 -11.33
N LYS A 60 5.31 -5.34 -10.36
CA LYS A 60 5.82 -6.08 -9.20
C LYS A 60 6.90 -5.32 -8.42
N LEU A 61 6.69 -4.01 -8.29
CA LEU A 61 7.62 -3.15 -7.56
C LEU A 61 7.66 -3.47 -6.07
N VAL A 62 6.61 -4.05 -5.54
CA VAL A 62 6.50 -4.32 -4.11
C VAL A 62 6.01 -5.75 -3.86
N ASN A 63 6.43 -6.32 -2.73
CA ASN A 63 5.90 -7.58 -2.23
C ASN A 63 4.84 -7.25 -1.20
N TYR A 64 3.59 -7.19 -1.63
CA TYR A 64 2.51 -6.84 -0.73
C TYR A 64 1.81 -8.09 -0.19
N LYS A 65 1.18 -7.93 0.97
CA LYS A 65 0.31 -8.95 1.52
C LYS A 65 -1.12 -8.77 1.03
N ASN A 66 -1.62 -7.55 1.17
CA ASN A 66 -2.98 -7.21 0.75
C ASN A 66 -3.03 -5.76 0.29
N VAL A 67 -4.06 -5.46 -0.50
CA VAL A 67 -4.37 -4.10 -0.92
C VAL A 67 -5.81 -3.81 -0.54
N TYR A 68 -6.05 -2.66 0.07
CA TYR A 68 -7.38 -2.22 0.49
C TYR A 68 -7.74 -0.90 -0.18
N LEU A 69 -9.03 -0.74 -0.45
CA LEU A 69 -9.60 0.54 -0.85
C LEU A 69 -10.23 1.19 0.38
N LYS A 70 -9.88 2.43 0.66
CA LYS A 70 -10.54 3.22 1.69
C LYS A 70 -11.55 4.15 1.02
N ASP A 71 -12.80 4.06 1.42
CA ASP A 71 -13.85 4.97 0.99
C ASP A 71 -14.63 5.44 2.22
N GLU A 72 -15.79 6.04 2.01
CA GLU A 72 -16.60 6.58 3.11
C GLU A 72 -17.11 5.50 4.05
N GLU A 73 -17.20 4.27 3.58
CA GLU A 73 -17.71 3.14 4.38
C GLU A 73 -16.62 2.40 5.13
N GLY A 74 -15.35 2.72 4.88
CA GLY A 74 -14.23 2.06 5.54
C GLY A 74 -13.30 1.39 4.54
N PHE A 75 -12.62 0.34 5.01
CA PHE A 75 -11.63 -0.36 4.20
C PHE A 75 -12.23 -1.61 3.58
N LYS A 76 -11.98 -1.81 2.28
CA LYS A 76 -12.43 -2.97 1.53
C LYS A 76 -11.23 -3.68 0.92
N LEU A 77 -11.13 -4.97 1.15
CA LEU A 77 -10.05 -5.77 0.57
C LEU A 77 -10.28 -5.91 -0.93
N ILE A 78 -9.26 -5.59 -1.74
CA ILE A 78 -9.36 -5.75 -3.19
C ILE A 78 -8.32 -6.71 -3.77
N LYS A 79 -7.25 -6.98 -3.03
CA LYS A 79 -6.25 -7.98 -3.48
C LYS A 79 -5.63 -8.74 -2.32
#